data_2646832b3e296a89189cda21076ee12c
#
_entry.id   2646832b3e296a89189cda21076ee12c
#
_cell.length_a   1.000
_cell.length_b   1.000
_cell.length_c   1.000
_cell.angle_alpha   90.00
_cell.angle_beta   90.00
_cell.angle_gamma   90.00
#
_symmetry.space_group_name_H-M   'P 1'
#
loop_
_entity.id
_entity.type
_entity.pdbx_description
1 polymer ?
#
loop_
_entity_poly.entity_id
_entity_poly.type
_entity_poly.pdbx_seq_one_letter_code
_entity_poly.pdbx_strand_id
1 'polypeptide(L)'
;MAKKIILALIILIFIGFLGFTFLVNDTVSIYIDGENVTVTTNTLSNVDTASLNREICEYTTHAMNDSDTNITSNKNKINEICNSYGLENAKITLDSSIGENQMPVIAIVDGTSMLPTLQDGQKVLVNKTHNVNVGDIVVADSAEYGGIIKRVDDINGRSVHLVSDNKNVSYEYINGALYEIKGIETWVDVSDINGVVIDY
;
A
#
# COMPACT_ATOMS: atom_id res chain seq x y z
N MET A 1 2.75 -20.78 60.55
CA MET A 1 3.65 -20.12 59.60
C MET A 1 3.52 -20.66 58.17
N ALA A 2 3.57 -21.97 57.95
CA ALA A 2 3.52 -22.57 56.61
C ALA A 2 2.29 -22.18 55.75
N LYS A 3 1.10 -22.16 56.31
CA LYS A 3 -0.15 -21.75 55.57
C LYS A 3 -0.10 -20.29 55.04
N LYS A 4 0.52 -19.37 55.77
CA LYS A 4 0.69 -17.96 55.35
C LYS A 4 1.73 -17.83 54.24
N ILE A 5 2.79 -18.66 54.25
CA ILE A 5 3.82 -18.69 53.22
C ILE A 5 3.25 -19.27 51.91
N ILE A 6 2.46 -20.33 52.00
CA ILE A 6 1.80 -20.96 50.84
C ILE A 6 0.83 -19.97 50.20
N LEU A 7 0.00 -19.24 50.99
CA LEU A 7 -0.92 -18.25 50.48
C LEU A 7 -0.18 -17.10 49.79
N ALA A 8 0.94 -16.61 50.35
CA ALA A 8 1.76 -15.55 49.77
C ALA A 8 2.38 -16.00 48.42
N LEU A 9 2.85 -17.27 48.33
CA LEU A 9 3.36 -17.85 47.10
C LEU A 9 2.27 -17.98 46.02
N ILE A 10 1.08 -18.38 46.37
CA ILE A 10 -0.08 -18.47 45.43
C ILE A 10 -0.43 -17.08 44.91
N ILE A 11 -0.45 -16.07 45.78
CA ILE A 11 -0.75 -14.67 45.36
C ILE A 11 0.37 -14.14 44.46
N LEU A 12 1.65 -14.42 44.72
CA LEU A 12 2.75 -14.02 43.86
C LEU A 12 2.71 -14.69 42.47
N ILE A 13 2.38 -15.99 42.42
CA ILE A 13 2.17 -16.72 41.15
C ILE A 13 1.00 -16.14 40.39
N PHE A 14 -0.11 -15.80 41.05
CA PHE A 14 -1.29 -15.20 40.42
C PHE A 14 -1.02 -13.81 39.89
N ILE A 15 -0.29 -12.97 40.65
CA ILE A 15 0.15 -11.63 40.21
C ILE A 15 1.15 -11.75 39.02
N GLY A 16 2.10 -12.72 39.11
CA GLY A 16 3.02 -13.00 38.00
C GLY A 16 2.30 -13.47 36.75
N PHE A 17 1.30 -14.32 36.88
CA PHE A 17 0.46 -14.78 35.75
C PHE A 17 -0.39 -13.65 35.16
N LEU A 18 -1.05 -12.84 36.01
CA LEU A 18 -1.78 -11.64 35.58
C LEU A 18 -0.84 -10.64 34.91
N GLY A 19 0.35 -10.39 35.48
CA GLY A 19 1.35 -9.50 34.85
C GLY A 19 1.85 -10.03 33.51
N PHE A 20 2.01 -11.36 33.36
CA PHE A 20 2.39 -11.97 32.10
C PHE A 20 1.32 -11.85 31.02
N THR A 21 0.05 -12.02 31.38
CA THR A 21 -1.07 -11.85 30.41
C THR A 21 -1.24 -10.41 29.95
N PHE A 22 -0.88 -9.43 30.79
CA PHE A 22 -0.85 -8.00 30.39
C PHE A 22 0.34 -7.62 29.52
N LEU A 23 1.41 -8.44 29.47
CA LEU A 23 2.63 -8.17 28.68
C LEU A 23 2.59 -8.84 27.28
N VAL A 24 1.67 -9.75 27.04
CA VAL A 24 1.50 -10.38 25.71
C VAL A 24 0.41 -9.60 24.95
N ASN A 25 0.85 -8.62 24.18
CA ASN A 25 -0.04 -7.94 23.26
C ASN A 25 -0.30 -8.84 22.05
N ASP A 26 -1.56 -8.95 21.66
CA ASP A 26 -1.93 -9.53 20.38
C ASP A 26 -1.24 -8.75 19.26
N THR A 27 -0.66 -9.45 18.30
CA THR A 27 0.03 -8.81 17.17
C THR A 27 -0.47 -9.37 15.86
N VAL A 28 -0.70 -8.49 14.90
CA VAL A 28 -1.01 -8.82 13.52
C VAL A 28 0.05 -8.19 12.63
N SER A 29 0.84 -9.04 11.97
CA SER A 29 1.92 -8.63 11.08
C SER A 29 1.51 -8.89 9.64
N ILE A 30 1.55 -7.85 8.83
CA ILE A 30 1.26 -7.88 7.40
C ILE A 30 2.56 -7.59 6.67
N TYR A 31 2.89 -8.43 5.67
CA TYR A 31 4.01 -8.21 4.77
C TYR A 31 3.53 -8.20 3.31
N ILE A 32 3.98 -7.20 2.54
CA ILE A 32 3.61 -6.98 1.14
C ILE A 32 4.88 -6.96 0.29
N ASP A 33 4.95 -7.79 -0.76
CA ASP A 33 6.10 -7.82 -1.69
C ASP A 33 5.85 -7.09 -3.04
N GLY A 34 4.65 -6.57 -3.23
CA GLY A 34 4.20 -5.90 -4.46
C GLY A 34 3.21 -6.75 -5.28
N GLU A 35 3.24 -8.07 -5.13
CA GLU A 35 2.30 -9.00 -5.75
C GLU A 35 1.48 -9.78 -4.70
N ASN A 36 2.12 -10.14 -3.58
CA ASN A 36 1.54 -11.01 -2.56
C ASN A 36 1.45 -10.32 -1.21
N VAL A 37 0.44 -10.72 -0.45
CA VAL A 37 0.22 -10.32 0.94
C VAL A 37 0.34 -11.52 1.84
N THR A 38 1.18 -11.41 2.88
CA THR A 38 1.30 -12.43 3.92
C THR A 38 0.84 -11.85 5.25
N VAL A 39 -0.04 -12.56 5.96
CA VAL A 39 -0.57 -12.13 7.26
C VAL A 39 -0.25 -13.18 8.31
N THR A 40 0.26 -12.73 9.46
CA THR A 40 0.56 -13.58 10.62
C THR A 40 -0.02 -12.96 11.88
N THR A 41 -0.88 -13.68 12.57
CA THR A 41 -1.45 -13.28 13.85
C THR A 41 -0.83 -14.10 14.98
N ASN A 42 -0.32 -13.42 16.00
CA ASN A 42 0.12 -14.03 17.26
C ASN A 42 -0.78 -13.54 18.38
N THR A 43 -1.49 -14.47 19.02
CA THR A 43 -2.44 -14.19 20.10
C THR A 43 -2.51 -15.38 21.06
N LEU A 44 -2.83 -15.13 22.33
CA LEU A 44 -3.23 -16.13 23.30
C LEU A 44 -4.77 -16.25 23.42
N SER A 45 -5.50 -15.40 22.73
CA SER A 45 -6.96 -15.43 22.68
C SER A 45 -7.45 -16.61 21.83
N ASN A 46 -8.60 -17.17 22.19
CA ASN A 46 -9.21 -18.26 21.43
C ASN A 46 -9.95 -17.69 20.19
N VAL A 47 -9.18 -17.32 19.20
CA VAL A 47 -9.66 -16.70 17.94
C VAL A 47 -9.34 -17.62 16.77
N ASP A 48 -10.23 -17.69 15.79
CA ASP A 48 -9.93 -18.32 14.49
C ASP A 48 -8.95 -17.45 13.68
N THR A 49 -7.67 -17.61 13.99
CA THR A 49 -6.59 -16.87 13.32
C THR A 49 -6.48 -17.19 11.84
N ALA A 50 -6.91 -18.37 11.40
CA ALA A 50 -6.86 -18.76 9.99
C ALA A 50 -7.86 -17.93 9.17
N SER A 51 -9.11 -17.80 9.65
CA SER A 51 -10.13 -16.97 9.01
C SER A 51 -9.79 -15.49 9.08
N LEU A 52 -9.29 -15.01 10.23
CA LEU A 52 -8.82 -13.63 10.41
C LEU A 52 -7.71 -13.29 9.40
N ASN A 53 -6.67 -14.11 9.32
CA ASN A 53 -5.53 -13.86 8.42
C ASN A 53 -5.98 -13.86 6.96
N ARG A 54 -6.87 -14.74 6.57
CA ARG A 54 -7.43 -14.77 5.21
C ARG A 54 -8.21 -13.50 4.89
N GLU A 55 -9.10 -13.04 5.78
CA GLU A 55 -9.89 -11.84 5.56
C GLU A 55 -9.01 -10.59 5.45
N ILE A 56 -8.00 -10.46 6.32
CA ILE A 56 -7.02 -9.35 6.23
C ILE A 56 -6.22 -9.43 4.93
N CYS A 57 -5.80 -10.63 4.51
CA CYS A 57 -5.07 -10.84 3.27
C CYS A 57 -5.92 -10.43 2.05
N GLU A 58 -7.17 -10.90 1.97
CA GLU A 58 -8.11 -10.57 0.89
C GLU A 58 -8.38 -9.05 0.83
N TYR A 59 -8.66 -8.45 1.98
CA TYR A 59 -8.86 -6.99 2.07
C TYR A 59 -7.62 -6.21 1.63
N THR A 60 -6.43 -6.56 2.16
CA THR A 60 -5.19 -5.84 1.83
C THR A 60 -4.84 -5.98 0.35
N THR A 61 -5.03 -7.18 -0.24
CA THR A 61 -4.83 -7.41 -1.68
C THR A 61 -5.77 -6.53 -2.52
N HIS A 62 -7.02 -6.38 -2.11
CA HIS A 62 -7.95 -5.47 -2.78
C HIS A 62 -7.51 -4.01 -2.62
N ALA A 63 -7.12 -3.61 -1.42
CA ALA A 63 -6.67 -2.26 -1.09
C ALA A 63 -5.40 -1.83 -1.86
N MET A 64 -4.53 -2.78 -2.22
CA MET A 64 -3.37 -2.50 -3.09
C MET A 64 -3.80 -1.98 -4.47
N ASN A 65 -4.93 -2.47 -5.00
CA ASN A 65 -5.42 -2.12 -6.34
C ASN A 65 -6.47 -0.99 -6.34
N ASP A 66 -6.86 -0.50 -5.17
CA ASP A 66 -7.85 0.57 -5.00
C ASP A 66 -7.13 1.92 -4.85
N SER A 67 -7.31 2.85 -5.81
CA SER A 67 -6.67 4.17 -5.81
C SER A 67 -6.95 4.98 -4.56
N ASP A 68 -8.15 4.85 -3.99
CA ASP A 68 -8.59 5.64 -2.82
C ASP A 68 -8.01 5.14 -1.48
N THR A 69 -7.44 3.93 -1.48
CA THR A 69 -6.87 3.35 -0.27
C THR A 69 -5.42 3.79 -0.07
N ASN A 70 -5.12 4.31 1.11
CA ASN A 70 -3.77 4.62 1.58
C ASN A 70 -3.39 3.77 2.80
N ILE A 71 -2.12 3.87 3.23
CA ILE A 71 -1.60 3.09 4.35
C ILE A 71 -2.40 3.28 5.65
N THR A 72 -2.89 4.50 5.91
CA THR A 72 -3.64 4.82 7.13
C THR A 72 -5.04 4.21 7.09
N SER A 73 -5.76 4.37 5.98
CA SER A 73 -7.09 3.78 5.80
C SER A 73 -7.02 2.25 5.82
N ASN A 74 -5.97 1.67 5.23
CA ASN A 74 -5.73 0.23 5.27
C ASN A 74 -5.54 -0.28 6.71
N LYS A 75 -4.68 0.35 7.51
CA LYS A 75 -4.48 -0.02 8.92
C LYS A 75 -5.75 0.13 9.76
N ASN A 76 -6.52 1.18 9.55
CA ASN A 76 -7.79 1.38 10.25
C ASN A 76 -8.77 0.25 9.95
N LYS A 77 -8.89 -0.15 8.69
CA LYS A 77 -9.77 -1.24 8.31
C LYS A 77 -9.30 -2.59 8.83
N ILE A 78 -8.00 -2.86 8.82
CA ILE A 78 -7.42 -4.06 9.44
C ILE A 78 -7.75 -4.09 10.95
N ASN A 79 -7.67 -2.95 11.64
CA ASN A 79 -8.06 -2.87 13.04
C ASN A 79 -9.56 -3.18 13.27
N GLU A 80 -10.43 -2.70 12.41
CA GLU A 80 -11.87 -3.07 12.45
C GLU A 80 -12.07 -4.57 12.27
N ILE A 81 -11.36 -5.19 11.31
CA ILE A 81 -11.40 -6.63 11.10
C ILE A 81 -10.91 -7.37 12.36
N CYS A 82 -9.78 -6.99 12.94
CA CYS A 82 -9.26 -7.57 14.18
C CYS A 82 -10.28 -7.49 15.32
N ASN A 83 -10.92 -6.34 15.49
CA ASN A 83 -11.93 -6.13 16.51
C ASN A 83 -13.16 -7.03 16.31
N SER A 84 -13.57 -7.29 15.07
CA SER A 84 -14.69 -8.19 14.75
C SER A 84 -14.44 -9.65 15.14
N TYR A 85 -13.16 -10.04 15.23
CA TYR A 85 -12.71 -11.36 15.71
C TYR A 85 -12.41 -11.36 17.22
N GLY A 86 -12.60 -10.24 17.92
CA GLY A 86 -12.36 -10.14 19.37
C GLY A 86 -10.90 -9.82 19.75
N LEU A 87 -10.07 -9.40 18.80
CA LEU A 87 -8.71 -8.92 19.04
C LEU A 87 -8.72 -7.38 19.19
N GLU A 88 -9.31 -6.91 20.28
CA GLU A 88 -9.32 -5.49 20.61
C GLU A 88 -7.91 -5.02 20.99
N ASN A 89 -7.45 -3.92 20.39
CA ASN A 89 -6.12 -3.33 20.62
C ASN A 89 -4.92 -4.20 20.15
N ALA A 90 -5.11 -5.06 19.18
CA ALA A 90 -3.98 -5.77 18.56
C ALA A 90 -2.97 -4.77 17.96
N LYS A 91 -1.68 -5.01 18.19
CA LYS A 91 -0.64 -4.23 17.54
C LYS A 91 -0.53 -4.65 16.07
N ILE A 92 -0.94 -3.76 15.18
CA ILE A 92 -0.85 -3.98 13.72
C ILE A 92 0.48 -3.42 13.22
N THR A 93 1.29 -4.30 12.61
CA THR A 93 2.51 -3.91 11.89
C THR A 93 2.33 -4.20 10.41
N LEU A 94 2.67 -3.24 9.57
CA LEU A 94 2.69 -3.40 8.14
C LEU A 94 4.12 -3.12 7.67
N ASP A 95 4.72 -4.14 7.06
CA ASP A 95 6.05 -4.10 6.48
C ASP A 95 5.97 -4.53 5.01
N SER A 96 6.98 -4.18 4.23
CA SER A 96 6.97 -4.52 2.81
C SER A 96 8.39 -4.68 2.25
N SER A 97 8.49 -5.15 1.00
CA SER A 97 9.77 -5.25 0.27
C SER A 97 10.49 -3.91 0.12
N ILE A 98 9.80 -2.79 0.34
CA ILE A 98 10.34 -1.42 0.21
C ILE A 98 10.42 -0.69 1.55
N GLY A 99 10.08 -1.35 2.65
CA GLY A 99 10.20 -0.83 4.01
C GLY A 99 8.88 -0.77 4.78
N GLU A 100 9.01 -0.40 6.05
CA GLU A 100 7.87 -0.30 6.96
C GLU A 100 6.89 0.81 6.55
N ASN A 101 5.60 0.52 6.73
CA ASN A 101 4.51 1.46 6.42
C ASN A 101 4.51 1.95 4.96
N GLN A 102 4.95 1.11 4.05
CA GLN A 102 4.86 1.34 2.61
C GLN A 102 4.04 0.24 1.96
N MET A 103 3.36 0.57 0.87
CA MET A 103 2.48 -0.36 0.14
C MET A 103 2.94 -0.45 -1.31
N PRO A 104 3.84 -1.40 -1.62
CA PRO A 104 4.27 -1.65 -3.00
C PRO A 104 3.16 -2.30 -3.81
N VAL A 105 3.09 -1.92 -5.08
CA VAL A 105 2.20 -2.50 -6.10
C VAL A 105 2.98 -2.65 -7.39
N ILE A 106 2.78 -3.73 -8.13
CA ILE A 106 3.31 -3.88 -9.47
C ILE A 106 2.34 -3.26 -10.48
N ALA A 107 2.85 -2.35 -11.30
CA ALA A 107 2.15 -1.84 -12.47
C ALA A 107 2.84 -2.30 -13.76
N ILE A 108 2.07 -2.38 -14.85
CA ILE A 108 2.59 -2.70 -16.18
C ILE A 108 2.48 -1.43 -17.03
N VAL A 109 3.58 -1.05 -17.65
CA VAL A 109 3.63 0.09 -18.56
C VAL A 109 2.89 -0.27 -19.85
N ASP A 110 1.95 0.58 -20.27
CA ASP A 110 1.24 0.47 -21.54
C ASP A 110 1.64 1.63 -22.46
N GLY A 111 2.17 1.30 -23.60
CA GLY A 111 2.60 2.22 -24.63
C GLY A 111 4.02 2.78 -24.47
N THR A 112 4.33 3.75 -25.32
CA THR A 112 5.70 4.23 -25.57
C THR A 112 5.96 5.66 -25.06
N SER A 113 4.99 6.24 -24.33
CA SER A 113 5.05 7.65 -23.91
C SER A 113 6.19 7.96 -22.93
N MET A 114 6.72 6.94 -22.25
CA MET A 114 7.81 7.09 -21.29
C MET A 114 9.17 6.63 -21.81
N LEU A 115 9.29 6.33 -23.11
CA LEU A 115 10.58 6.04 -23.73
C LEU A 115 11.54 7.24 -23.65
N PRO A 116 12.84 7.02 -23.48
CA PRO A 116 13.52 5.73 -23.32
C PRO A 116 13.52 5.20 -21.89
N THR A 117 12.93 5.90 -20.93
CA THR A 117 13.00 5.61 -19.49
C THR A 117 12.27 4.31 -19.15
N LEU A 118 11.04 4.13 -19.64
CA LEU A 118 10.24 2.92 -19.46
C LEU A 118 9.82 2.37 -20.83
N GLN A 119 9.81 1.03 -20.93
CA GLN A 119 9.42 0.32 -22.14
C GLN A 119 8.00 -0.23 -22.04
N ASP A 120 7.34 -0.37 -23.19
CA ASP A 120 6.04 -1.03 -23.28
C ASP A 120 6.10 -2.48 -22.74
N GLY A 121 5.10 -2.86 -21.93
CA GLY A 121 5.04 -4.16 -21.28
C GLY A 121 5.97 -4.31 -20.05
N GLN A 122 6.79 -3.32 -19.71
CA GLN A 122 7.68 -3.36 -18.56
C GLN A 122 6.90 -3.36 -17.25
N LYS A 123 7.28 -4.25 -16.32
CA LYS A 123 6.79 -4.20 -14.94
C LYS A 123 7.59 -3.16 -14.15
N VAL A 124 6.90 -2.34 -13.39
CA VAL A 124 7.48 -1.33 -12.50
C VAL A 124 6.93 -1.51 -11.08
N LEU A 125 7.76 -1.25 -10.09
CA LEU A 125 7.36 -1.25 -8.69
C LEU A 125 6.94 0.15 -8.28
N VAL A 126 5.72 0.27 -7.78
CA VAL A 126 5.08 1.54 -7.40
C VAL A 126 4.84 1.52 -5.90
N ASN A 127 5.26 2.55 -5.19
CA ASN A 127 4.85 2.79 -3.81
C ASN A 127 3.57 3.64 -3.81
N LYS A 128 2.49 3.12 -3.24
CA LYS A 128 1.22 3.87 -3.07
C LYS A 128 1.41 5.02 -2.11
N THR A 129 1.50 6.22 -2.66
CA THR A 129 1.66 7.46 -1.88
C THR A 129 1.22 8.66 -2.72
N HIS A 130 0.72 9.69 -2.04
CA HIS A 130 0.49 11.01 -2.65
C HIS A 130 1.65 11.98 -2.38
N ASN A 131 2.72 11.52 -1.73
CA ASN A 131 3.91 12.33 -1.50
C ASN A 131 4.82 12.26 -2.72
N VAL A 132 4.77 13.29 -3.55
CA VAL A 132 5.45 13.36 -4.85
C VAL A 132 6.40 14.55 -4.91
N ASN A 133 7.47 14.41 -5.68
CA ASN A 133 8.44 15.45 -5.95
C ASN A 133 8.60 15.66 -7.47
N VAL A 134 9.04 16.82 -7.86
CA VAL A 134 9.44 17.08 -9.25
C VAL A 134 10.55 16.11 -9.65
N GLY A 135 10.37 15.47 -10.81
CA GLY A 135 11.26 14.43 -11.33
C GLY A 135 10.79 12.99 -11.06
N ASP A 136 9.88 12.77 -10.11
CA ASP A 136 9.32 11.44 -9.88
C ASP A 136 8.55 10.93 -11.11
N ILE A 137 8.56 9.62 -11.33
CA ILE A 137 7.62 8.97 -12.24
C ILE A 137 6.45 8.47 -11.41
N VAL A 138 5.24 8.82 -11.80
CA VAL A 138 4.02 8.50 -11.06
C VAL A 138 3.01 7.75 -11.90
N VAL A 139 2.22 6.91 -11.23
CA VAL A 139 0.96 6.38 -11.75
C VAL A 139 -0.15 7.30 -11.27
N ALA A 140 -1.00 7.74 -12.17
CA ALA A 140 -2.07 8.68 -11.88
C ALA A 140 -3.33 8.39 -12.71
N ASP A 141 -4.49 8.83 -12.22
CA ASP A 141 -5.73 8.86 -12.96
C ASP A 141 -5.94 10.25 -13.56
N SER A 142 -6.04 10.33 -14.87
CA SER A 142 -6.36 11.57 -15.59
C SER A 142 -7.79 11.54 -16.07
N ALA A 143 -8.54 12.61 -15.85
CA ALA A 143 -9.90 12.73 -16.36
C ALA A 143 -9.98 12.68 -17.90
N GLU A 144 -8.89 13.05 -18.59
CA GLU A 144 -8.81 13.07 -20.05
C GLU A 144 -8.27 11.76 -20.64
N TYR A 145 -7.26 11.15 -19.95
CA TYR A 145 -6.51 10.03 -20.52
C TYR A 145 -6.70 8.71 -19.76
N GLY A 146 -7.48 8.70 -18.65
CA GLY A 146 -7.60 7.54 -17.78
C GLY A 146 -6.32 7.29 -16.97
N GLY A 147 -6.02 6.03 -16.70
CA GLY A 147 -4.78 5.64 -15.99
C GLY A 147 -3.54 5.92 -16.84
N ILE A 148 -2.59 6.68 -16.29
CA ILE A 148 -1.35 7.07 -16.97
C ILE A 148 -0.13 6.88 -16.09
N ILE A 149 1.02 6.63 -16.73
CA ILE A 149 2.36 6.70 -16.10
C ILE A 149 3.10 7.86 -16.74
N LYS A 150 3.50 8.87 -15.94
CA LYS A 150 4.14 10.11 -16.41
C LYS A 150 5.17 10.60 -15.41
N ARG A 151 6.02 11.52 -15.87
CA ARG A 151 6.97 12.24 -15.01
C ARG A 151 6.33 13.50 -14.45
N VAL A 152 6.59 13.77 -13.18
CA VAL A 152 6.26 15.03 -12.53
C VAL A 152 7.24 16.12 -13.01
N ASP A 153 6.71 17.12 -13.71
CA ASP A 153 7.48 18.24 -14.24
C ASP A 153 7.41 19.46 -13.32
N ASP A 154 6.22 19.74 -12.76
CA ASP A 154 5.99 20.87 -11.83
C ASP A 154 4.90 20.51 -10.80
N ILE A 155 4.95 21.20 -9.66
CA ILE A 155 3.95 21.09 -8.59
C ILE A 155 3.53 22.49 -8.14
N ASN A 156 2.25 22.80 -8.27
CA ASN A 156 1.66 24.05 -7.82
C ASN A 156 0.51 23.80 -6.82
N GLY A 157 0.84 23.83 -5.54
CA GLY A 157 -0.10 23.49 -4.46
C GLY A 157 -0.56 22.04 -4.55
N ARG A 158 -1.84 21.81 -4.88
CA ARG A 158 -2.40 20.47 -5.09
C ARG A 158 -2.31 20.00 -6.54
N SER A 159 -2.01 20.88 -7.49
CA SER A 159 -1.94 20.54 -8.90
C SER A 159 -0.54 20.05 -9.27
N VAL A 160 -0.47 18.91 -9.93
CA VAL A 160 0.76 18.24 -10.36
C VAL A 160 0.77 18.22 -11.89
N HIS A 161 1.82 18.79 -12.48
CA HIS A 161 2.05 18.76 -13.92
C HIS A 161 2.77 17.48 -14.32
N LEU A 162 2.15 16.72 -15.20
CA LEU A 162 2.63 15.43 -15.66
C LEU A 162 2.99 15.49 -17.14
N VAL A 163 4.17 14.99 -17.48
CA VAL A 163 4.68 14.99 -18.85
C VAL A 163 5.22 13.63 -19.26
N SER A 164 5.13 13.34 -20.56
CA SER A 164 5.79 12.18 -21.17
C SER A 164 7.30 12.41 -21.29
N ASP A 165 8.10 11.36 -21.05
CA ASP A 165 9.54 11.38 -21.33
C ASP A 165 9.82 11.32 -22.83
N ASN A 166 8.98 10.59 -23.58
CA ASN A 166 9.09 10.51 -25.03
C ASN A 166 8.64 11.82 -25.68
N LYS A 167 9.59 12.56 -26.22
CA LYS A 167 9.37 13.82 -26.93
C LYS A 167 9.21 13.65 -28.44
N ASN A 168 9.24 12.41 -28.96
CA ASN A 168 9.07 12.14 -30.38
C ASN A 168 7.65 12.48 -30.81
N VAL A 169 7.54 13.07 -31.99
CA VAL A 169 6.29 13.31 -32.69
C VAL A 169 6.23 12.37 -33.90
N SER A 170 5.15 11.64 -34.02
CA SER A 170 4.86 10.81 -35.20
C SER A 170 3.49 11.19 -35.77
N TYR A 171 3.23 10.76 -36.98
CA TYR A 171 1.98 11.02 -37.66
C TYR A 171 1.38 9.69 -38.12
N GLU A 172 0.14 9.44 -37.78
CA GLU A 172 -0.58 8.22 -38.13
C GLU A 172 -1.91 8.54 -38.83
N TYR A 173 -2.24 7.73 -39.84
CA TYR A 173 -3.57 7.79 -40.47
C TYR A 173 -4.52 6.86 -39.71
N ILE A 174 -5.50 7.46 -39.04
CA ILE A 174 -6.56 6.74 -38.33
C ILE A 174 -7.90 7.09 -38.96
N ASN A 175 -8.64 6.10 -39.48
CA ASN A 175 -9.91 6.27 -40.16
C ASN A 175 -9.89 7.32 -41.31
N GLY A 176 -8.76 7.43 -42.01
CA GLY A 176 -8.62 8.34 -43.16
C GLY A 176 -8.24 9.79 -42.80
N ALA A 177 -8.03 10.10 -41.53
CA ALA A 177 -7.53 11.38 -41.05
C ALA A 177 -6.09 11.23 -40.50
N LEU A 178 -5.26 12.24 -40.76
CA LEU A 178 -3.89 12.28 -40.24
C LEU A 178 -3.90 12.82 -38.80
N TYR A 179 -3.40 12.05 -37.86
CA TYR A 179 -3.25 12.44 -36.47
C TYR A 179 -1.79 12.62 -36.11
N GLU A 180 -1.53 13.69 -35.36
CA GLU A 180 -0.24 13.90 -34.69
C GLU A 180 -0.23 13.13 -33.39
N ILE A 181 0.71 12.17 -33.27
CA ILE A 181 0.93 11.39 -32.05
C ILE A 181 2.14 12.00 -31.34
N LYS A 182 1.89 12.61 -30.20
CA LYS A 182 2.92 13.24 -29.36
C LYS A 182 2.75 12.86 -27.90
N GLY A 183 3.77 13.17 -27.10
CA GLY A 183 3.72 12.96 -25.66
C GLY A 183 2.55 13.72 -25.01
N ILE A 184 1.97 13.13 -23.97
CA ILE A 184 0.91 13.75 -23.17
C ILE A 184 1.54 14.74 -22.20
N GLU A 185 0.90 15.89 -22.03
CA GLU A 185 1.10 16.87 -20.96
C GLU A 185 -0.25 17.14 -20.32
N THR A 186 -0.36 17.01 -19.02
CA THR A 186 -1.64 17.20 -18.30
C THR A 186 -1.40 17.64 -16.86
N TRP A 187 -2.39 18.32 -16.28
CA TRP A 187 -2.43 18.62 -14.85
C TRP A 187 -3.45 17.70 -14.17
N VAL A 188 -3.06 17.14 -13.05
CA VAL A 188 -3.94 16.34 -12.19
C VAL A 188 -3.91 16.90 -10.76
N ASP A 189 -4.92 16.60 -9.96
CA ASP A 189 -4.86 16.86 -8.51
C ASP A 189 -3.95 15.81 -7.85
N VAL A 190 -3.26 16.18 -6.78
CA VAL A 190 -2.39 15.25 -6.04
C VAL A 190 -3.16 14.03 -5.51
N SER A 191 -4.48 14.14 -5.29
CA SER A 191 -5.32 13.00 -4.90
C SER A 191 -5.54 12.00 -6.03
N ASP A 192 -5.31 12.39 -7.28
CA ASP A 192 -5.41 11.49 -8.44
C ASP A 192 -4.10 10.72 -8.72
N ILE A 193 -3.06 10.98 -7.91
CA ILE A 193 -1.81 10.21 -7.96
C ILE A 193 -1.99 8.89 -7.18
N ASN A 194 -1.85 7.77 -7.86
CA ASN A 194 -1.98 6.43 -7.26
C ASN A 194 -0.67 5.96 -6.60
N GLY A 195 0.47 6.50 -7.01
CA GLY A 195 1.75 6.19 -6.40
C GLY A 195 2.96 6.63 -7.23
N VAL A 196 4.13 6.47 -6.62
CA VAL A 196 5.44 6.81 -7.19
C VAL A 196 6.17 5.53 -7.62
N VAL A 197 6.67 5.50 -8.85
CA VAL A 197 7.52 4.41 -9.36
C VAL A 197 8.88 4.50 -8.66
N ILE A 198 9.30 3.41 -8.03
CA ILE A 198 10.52 3.36 -7.22
C ILE A 198 11.57 2.40 -7.77
N ASP A 199 11.16 1.47 -8.64
CA ASP A 199 12.07 0.54 -9.32
C ASP A 199 11.50 0.17 -10.70
N TYR A 200 12.41 0.06 -11.72
CA TYR A 200 12.04 -0.21 -13.11
C TYR A 200 13.21 -0.73 -13.97
#